data_a09afa32382ddbcdda0a0d3d0eefcc6b
#
_entry.id   a09afa32382ddbcdda0a0d3d0eefcc6b
#
_cell.length_a   1.000
_cell.length_b   1.000
_cell.length_c   1.000
_cell.angle_alpha   90.00
_cell.angle_beta   90.00
_cell.angle_gamma   90.00
#
_symmetry.space_group_name_H-M   'P 1'
#
loop_
_entity.id
_entity.type
_entity.pdbx_description
1 polymer ?
#
loop_
_entity_poly.entity_id
_entity_poly.type
_entity_poly.pdbx_seq_one_letter_code
_entity_poly.pdbx_strand_id
1 'polypeptide(L)'
;MKNKIPAVIVAGLLFALVLVTACTDTSQPPVSPVATQTTAVPLTPATSGTSGTSVTTEIPATTITSRNPSCPSGQTLCDGSCIDTQSNNKHCGACGNVCNTSEPCSEGKCLSWTGSWKRDDGWVYMLIQNGTSVSGTNYYNNVIISGSTSGNPPRLTGTWTYRNTKGDSSPCTFDMAPDGKSFSGSLLGCQTLTYSRE
;
A
#
# COMPACT_ATOMS: atom_id res chain seq x y z
N MET A 1 17.69 55.55 44.78
CA MET A 1 16.49 54.99 44.13
C MET A 1 16.75 53.49 43.96
N LYS A 2 16.08 52.63 44.72
CA LYS A 2 16.29 51.18 44.70
C LYS A 2 15.33 50.56 43.69
N ASN A 3 15.81 50.07 42.55
CA ASN A 3 15.00 49.35 41.56
C ASN A 3 14.64 47.97 42.10
N LYS A 4 13.41 47.77 42.44
CA LYS A 4 12.85 46.44 42.77
C LYS A 4 12.51 45.74 41.42
N ILE A 5 13.27 44.72 41.08
CA ILE A 5 12.95 43.82 39.96
C ILE A 5 11.78 42.93 40.42
N PRO A 6 10.64 42.90 39.68
CA PRO A 6 9.52 42.06 40.09
C PRO A 6 9.86 40.57 39.94
N ALA A 7 9.54 39.80 40.98
CA ALA A 7 9.84 38.37 41.15
C ALA A 7 9.07 37.44 40.18
N VAL A 8 8.40 37.99 39.16
CA VAL A 8 7.55 37.22 38.21
C VAL A 8 8.35 36.63 37.02
N ILE A 9 9.61 37.09 36.81
CA ILE A 9 10.39 36.65 35.61
C ILE A 9 11.21 35.37 35.88
N VAL A 10 11.34 34.93 37.14
CA VAL A 10 12.17 33.74 37.48
C VAL A 10 11.39 32.43 37.39
N ALA A 11 10.08 32.45 37.38
CA ALA A 11 9.25 31.23 37.27
C ALA A 11 9.07 30.67 35.84
N GLY A 12 9.44 31.45 34.81
CA GLY A 12 9.25 31.03 33.40
C GLY A 12 10.40 30.26 32.77
N LEU A 13 11.59 30.19 33.45
CA LEU A 13 12.80 29.61 32.85
C LEU A 13 13.11 28.17 33.33
N LEU A 14 12.28 27.58 34.17
CA LEU A 14 12.49 26.22 34.72
C LEU A 14 11.54 25.18 34.11
N PHE A 15 10.68 25.52 33.14
CA PHE A 15 9.75 24.58 32.52
C PHE A 15 10.13 24.13 31.08
N ALA A 16 11.29 24.56 30.58
CA ALA A 16 11.74 24.22 29.23
C ALA A 16 12.76 23.06 29.21
N LEU A 17 12.93 22.33 30.28
CA LEU A 17 13.91 21.22 30.33
C LEU A 17 13.31 19.91 30.80
N VAL A 18 12.19 19.49 30.21
CA VAL A 18 11.74 18.09 30.34
C VAL A 18 10.99 17.70 29.09
N LEU A 19 11.41 16.57 28.53
CA LEU A 19 10.81 15.70 27.56
C LEU A 19 11.44 15.72 26.15
N VAL A 20 12.76 15.47 26.12
CA VAL A 20 13.25 14.57 25.09
C VAL A 20 13.09 13.15 25.66
N THR A 21 11.87 12.65 25.74
CA THR A 21 11.66 11.21 25.86
C THR A 21 12.00 10.62 24.50
N ALA A 22 13.17 9.99 24.42
CA ALA A 22 13.51 9.13 23.30
C ALA A 22 12.38 8.10 23.15
N CYS A 23 11.72 8.09 21.98
CA CYS A 23 10.86 7.00 21.60
C CYS A 23 11.75 5.76 21.46
N THR A 24 11.80 4.91 22.47
CA THR A 24 12.42 3.59 22.35
C THR A 24 11.44 2.70 21.61
N ASP A 25 11.63 2.59 20.31
CA ASP A 25 10.95 1.59 19.50
C ASP A 25 11.52 0.21 19.85
N THR A 26 10.79 -0.53 20.67
CA THR A 26 11.10 -1.90 21.07
C THR A 26 10.02 -2.82 20.50
N SER A 27 9.97 -2.93 19.17
CA SER A 27 9.21 -4.00 18.51
C SER A 27 9.78 -4.30 17.12
N GLN A 28 10.95 -4.90 17.11
CA GLN A 28 11.43 -5.61 15.94
C GLN A 28 10.90 -7.05 16.04
N PRO A 29 10.00 -7.49 15.13
CA PRO A 29 9.59 -8.87 15.08
C PRO A 29 10.77 -9.75 14.66
N PRO A 30 10.90 -10.98 15.18
CA PRO A 30 12.00 -11.88 14.84
C PRO A 30 11.93 -12.26 13.36
N VAL A 31 12.99 -11.99 12.63
CA VAL A 31 13.21 -12.47 11.27
C VAL A 31 13.45 -13.97 11.29
N SER A 32 12.47 -14.77 10.89
CA SER A 32 12.67 -16.20 10.62
C SER A 32 13.44 -16.37 9.30
N PRO A 33 14.46 -17.23 9.25
CA PRO A 33 15.18 -17.49 8.02
C PRO A 33 14.29 -18.26 7.05
N VAL A 34 14.07 -17.71 5.86
CA VAL A 34 13.41 -18.39 4.74
C VAL A 34 14.35 -19.46 4.21
N ALA A 35 13.97 -20.73 4.36
CA ALA A 35 14.64 -21.85 3.73
C ALA A 35 14.36 -21.83 2.22
N THR A 36 15.40 -21.60 1.44
CA THR A 36 15.38 -21.72 -0.02
C THR A 36 15.28 -23.20 -0.39
N GLN A 37 14.08 -23.65 -0.81
CA GLN A 37 13.94 -24.96 -1.45
C GLN A 37 14.06 -24.80 -2.96
N THR A 38 15.19 -25.21 -3.50
CA THR A 38 15.42 -25.38 -4.92
C THR A 38 14.83 -26.74 -5.34
N THR A 39 13.67 -26.73 -6.00
CA THR A 39 13.12 -27.95 -6.61
C THR A 39 13.52 -27.97 -8.09
N ALA A 40 14.40 -28.87 -8.43
CA ALA A 40 14.77 -29.18 -9.81
C ALA A 40 13.62 -29.94 -10.50
N VAL A 41 13.16 -29.45 -11.64
CA VAL A 41 12.20 -30.15 -12.51
C VAL A 41 13.00 -30.98 -13.53
N PRO A 42 12.76 -32.30 -13.66
CA PRO A 42 13.39 -33.11 -14.72
C PRO A 42 12.69 -32.84 -16.06
N LEU A 43 13.46 -32.51 -17.08
CA LEU A 43 13.06 -32.49 -18.48
C LEU A 43 12.98 -33.93 -19.02
N THR A 44 11.82 -34.35 -19.49
CA THR A 44 11.65 -35.57 -20.29
C THR A 44 11.70 -35.21 -21.78
N PRO A 45 12.42 -35.97 -22.61
CA PRO A 45 12.55 -35.67 -24.04
C PRO A 45 11.33 -36.21 -24.83
N ALA A 46 10.91 -35.41 -25.81
CA ALA A 46 9.88 -35.74 -26.78
C ALA A 46 10.40 -36.77 -27.76
N THR A 47 9.69 -37.87 -27.92
CA THR A 47 9.92 -38.87 -28.96
C THR A 47 8.99 -38.62 -30.13
N SER A 48 9.57 -38.35 -31.30
CA SER A 48 8.89 -38.33 -32.61
C SER A 48 8.55 -39.77 -33.00
N GLY A 49 7.26 -39.98 -33.39
CA GLY A 49 6.79 -41.24 -33.93
C GLY A 49 5.85 -41.03 -35.10
N THR A 50 6.26 -41.45 -36.22
CA THR A 50 5.83 -41.50 -37.63
C THR A 50 4.48 -42.16 -37.85
N SER A 51 3.77 -41.59 -38.85
CA SER A 51 2.84 -42.18 -39.89
C SER A 51 1.97 -43.37 -39.53
N GLY A 52 0.71 -43.26 -39.91
CA GLY A 52 -0.02 -44.40 -40.37
C GLY A 52 -1.55 -44.33 -40.27
N THR A 53 -2.19 -44.27 -41.46
CA THR A 53 -3.46 -44.91 -41.79
C THR A 53 -4.76 -44.18 -41.37
N SER A 54 -5.41 -43.59 -42.38
CA SER A 54 -6.81 -43.14 -42.35
C SER A 54 -7.74 -44.35 -42.08
N VAL A 55 -8.43 -44.32 -40.97
CA VAL A 55 -9.64 -45.08 -40.72
C VAL A 55 -10.77 -44.10 -40.48
N THR A 56 -11.69 -44.06 -41.44
CA THR A 56 -12.95 -43.34 -41.31
C THR A 56 -13.82 -44.08 -40.30
N THR A 57 -13.80 -43.66 -39.07
CA THR A 57 -14.73 -44.12 -38.03
C THR A 57 -15.73 -43.00 -37.81
N GLU A 58 -16.99 -43.27 -38.14
CA GLU A 58 -18.11 -42.40 -37.77
C GLU A 58 -18.09 -42.18 -36.25
N ILE A 59 -17.80 -40.96 -35.84
CA ILE A 59 -17.86 -40.58 -34.43
C ILE A 59 -19.32 -40.28 -34.10
N PRO A 60 -19.97 -40.97 -33.15
CA PRO A 60 -21.30 -40.59 -32.71
C PRO A 60 -21.23 -39.17 -32.18
N ALA A 61 -22.15 -38.31 -32.60
CA ALA A 61 -22.27 -36.95 -32.14
C ALA A 61 -22.44 -36.95 -30.61
N THR A 62 -21.34 -36.85 -29.91
CA THR A 62 -21.35 -36.63 -28.45
C THR A 62 -21.90 -35.22 -28.24
N THR A 63 -23.11 -35.14 -27.76
CA THR A 63 -23.71 -33.88 -27.29
C THR A 63 -22.78 -33.31 -26.21
N ILE A 64 -21.93 -32.36 -26.60
CA ILE A 64 -21.14 -31.59 -25.67
C ILE A 64 -22.10 -30.72 -24.89
N THR A 65 -22.58 -31.23 -23.76
CA THR A 65 -23.26 -30.38 -22.76
C THR A 65 -22.22 -29.37 -22.33
N SER A 66 -22.31 -28.17 -22.89
CA SER A 66 -21.51 -27.01 -22.47
C SER A 66 -21.82 -26.75 -20.99
N ARG A 67 -21.08 -27.42 -20.10
CA ARG A 67 -21.09 -27.05 -18.70
C ARG A 67 -20.41 -25.69 -18.64
N ASN A 68 -21.22 -24.66 -18.50
CA ASN A 68 -20.67 -23.35 -18.14
C ASN A 68 -19.87 -23.54 -16.85
N PRO A 69 -18.53 -23.39 -16.85
CA PRO A 69 -17.71 -23.66 -15.69
C PRO A 69 -18.12 -22.70 -14.56
N SER A 70 -18.73 -23.24 -13.51
CA SER A 70 -18.96 -22.45 -12.29
C SER A 70 -17.67 -22.40 -11.50
N CYS A 71 -17.28 -21.19 -11.12
CA CYS A 71 -16.08 -21.01 -10.30
C CYS A 71 -16.31 -21.41 -8.83
N PRO A 72 -15.25 -21.80 -8.12
CA PRO A 72 -15.26 -21.91 -6.67
C PRO A 72 -15.79 -20.64 -5.99
N SER A 73 -16.32 -20.80 -4.76
CA SER A 73 -16.81 -19.67 -3.98
C SER A 73 -15.72 -18.60 -3.82
N GLY A 74 -16.09 -17.32 -4.02
CA GLY A 74 -15.19 -16.18 -3.94
C GLY A 74 -14.40 -15.86 -5.22
N GLN A 75 -14.56 -16.68 -6.28
CA GLN A 75 -13.93 -16.42 -7.57
C GLN A 75 -14.96 -16.04 -8.64
N THR A 76 -14.53 -15.22 -9.59
CA THR A 76 -15.33 -14.77 -10.73
C THR A 76 -14.79 -15.41 -12.02
N LEU A 77 -15.67 -15.88 -12.90
CA LEU A 77 -15.27 -16.38 -14.21
C LEU A 77 -14.89 -15.21 -15.12
N CYS A 78 -13.60 -15.08 -15.45
CA CYS A 78 -13.07 -14.09 -16.36
C CYS A 78 -12.38 -14.80 -17.53
N ASP A 79 -12.87 -14.60 -18.74
CA ASP A 79 -12.31 -15.17 -19.99
C ASP A 79 -12.03 -16.68 -19.92
N GLY A 80 -12.95 -17.42 -19.30
CA GLY A 80 -12.85 -18.88 -19.15
C GLY A 80 -11.98 -19.36 -17.97
N SER A 81 -11.42 -18.46 -17.17
CA SER A 81 -10.63 -18.75 -16.00
C SER A 81 -11.28 -18.22 -14.72
N CYS A 82 -11.21 -18.98 -13.64
CA CYS A 82 -11.72 -18.52 -12.34
C CYS A 82 -10.65 -17.67 -11.63
N ILE A 83 -10.98 -16.42 -11.38
CA ILE A 83 -10.06 -15.40 -10.84
C ILE A 83 -10.59 -14.89 -9.50
N ASP A 84 -9.71 -14.77 -8.50
CA ASP A 84 -9.99 -14.01 -7.29
C ASP A 84 -9.88 -12.51 -7.60
N THR A 85 -11.03 -11.86 -7.77
CA THR A 85 -11.07 -10.42 -8.06
C THR A 85 -10.82 -9.54 -6.84
N GLN A 86 -10.69 -10.12 -5.64
CA GLN A 86 -10.41 -9.35 -4.44
C GLN A 86 -8.93 -8.97 -4.30
N SER A 87 -8.05 -9.74 -4.94
CA SER A 87 -6.59 -9.58 -4.80
C SER A 87 -5.83 -9.49 -6.13
N ASN A 88 -6.49 -9.73 -7.26
CA ASN A 88 -5.82 -9.76 -8.56
C ASN A 88 -5.72 -8.38 -9.20
N ASN A 89 -4.49 -7.89 -9.43
CA ASN A 89 -4.25 -6.55 -9.99
C ASN A 89 -4.74 -6.35 -11.43
N LYS A 90 -4.99 -7.42 -12.20
CA LYS A 90 -5.51 -7.36 -13.57
C LYS A 90 -7.03 -7.47 -13.66
N HIS A 91 -7.67 -7.88 -12.56
CA HIS A 91 -9.11 -8.14 -12.48
C HIS A 91 -9.67 -7.62 -11.14
N CYS A 92 -9.22 -6.46 -10.70
CA CYS A 92 -9.53 -5.93 -9.36
C CYS A 92 -10.99 -5.50 -9.25
N GLY A 93 -11.76 -6.19 -8.43
CA GLY A 93 -13.20 -5.97 -8.24
C GLY A 93 -14.08 -6.46 -9.38
N ALA A 94 -13.53 -6.58 -10.59
CA ALA A 94 -14.24 -7.06 -11.79
C ALA A 94 -13.25 -7.57 -12.84
N CYS A 95 -13.74 -8.42 -13.76
CA CYS A 95 -12.95 -8.88 -14.89
C CYS A 95 -12.42 -7.70 -15.72
N GLY A 96 -11.13 -7.71 -16.04
CA GLY A 96 -10.49 -6.70 -16.88
C GLY A 96 -10.23 -5.34 -16.21
N ASN A 97 -10.61 -5.16 -14.95
CA ASN A 97 -10.27 -3.95 -14.22
C ASN A 97 -8.82 -4.01 -13.72
N VAL A 98 -7.93 -3.29 -14.40
CA VAL A 98 -6.49 -3.30 -14.16
C VAL A 98 -6.10 -2.13 -13.28
N CYS A 99 -5.43 -2.42 -12.15
CA CYS A 99 -4.85 -1.38 -11.30
C CYS A 99 -3.62 -0.76 -11.97
N ASN A 100 -3.36 0.52 -11.70
CA ASN A 100 -2.15 1.18 -12.17
C ASN A 100 -0.89 0.53 -11.60
N THR A 101 0.25 0.79 -12.23
CA THR A 101 1.54 0.32 -11.72
C THR A 101 1.77 0.81 -10.29
N SER A 102 2.11 -0.12 -9.39
CA SER A 102 2.34 0.13 -7.95
C SER A 102 1.08 0.48 -7.13
N GLU A 103 -0.11 0.26 -7.69
CA GLU A 103 -1.37 0.28 -6.96
C GLU A 103 -1.85 -1.17 -6.77
N PRO A 104 -1.68 -1.77 -5.59
CA PRO A 104 -2.11 -3.15 -5.38
C PRO A 104 -3.63 -3.26 -5.30
N CYS A 105 -4.16 -4.41 -5.72
CA CYS A 105 -5.55 -4.75 -5.50
C CYS A 105 -5.73 -5.29 -4.07
N SER A 106 -6.65 -4.72 -3.33
CA SER A 106 -7.06 -5.20 -2.03
C SER A 106 -8.57 -5.04 -1.87
N GLU A 107 -9.25 -6.07 -1.39
CA GLU A 107 -10.70 -6.09 -1.22
C GLU A 107 -11.46 -5.62 -2.48
N GLY A 108 -10.96 -6.00 -3.66
CA GLY A 108 -11.55 -5.62 -4.96
C GLY A 108 -11.40 -4.15 -5.32
N LYS A 109 -10.46 -3.42 -4.72
CA LYS A 109 -10.15 -2.02 -5.02
C LYS A 109 -8.67 -1.83 -5.28
N CYS A 110 -8.35 -1.00 -6.27
CA CYS A 110 -6.98 -0.54 -6.47
C CYS A 110 -6.64 0.49 -5.39
N LEU A 111 -5.62 0.21 -4.59
CA LEU A 111 -5.20 1.09 -3.51
C LEU A 111 -4.24 2.15 -4.03
N SER A 112 -4.65 3.41 -4.01
CA SER A 112 -3.88 4.55 -4.46
C SER A 112 -3.75 5.60 -3.38
N TRP A 113 -2.58 6.24 -3.29
CA TRP A 113 -2.37 7.43 -2.46
C TRP A 113 -2.99 8.68 -3.07
N THR A 114 -3.31 8.67 -4.38
CA THR A 114 -3.89 9.83 -5.05
C THR A 114 -5.27 10.16 -4.49
N GLY A 115 -5.45 11.40 -4.07
CA GLY A 115 -6.72 11.92 -3.58
C GLY A 115 -6.57 12.96 -2.49
N SER A 116 -7.73 13.40 -1.98
CA SER A 116 -7.84 14.29 -0.83
C SER A 116 -7.95 13.47 0.45
N TRP A 117 -7.15 13.86 1.44
CA TRP A 117 -7.04 13.15 2.71
C TRP A 117 -7.18 14.14 3.85
N LYS A 118 -8.16 13.93 4.70
CA LYS A 118 -8.42 14.75 5.87
C LYS A 118 -7.81 14.12 7.11
N ARG A 119 -6.93 14.86 7.78
CA ARG A 119 -6.35 14.48 9.06
C ARG A 119 -7.37 14.68 10.18
N ASP A 120 -7.21 13.98 11.28
CA ASP A 120 -8.06 14.01 12.46
C ASP A 120 -8.20 15.40 13.10
N ASP A 121 -7.21 16.30 12.92
CA ASP A 121 -7.28 17.71 13.33
C ASP A 121 -7.94 18.63 12.30
N GLY A 122 -8.49 18.07 11.21
CA GLY A 122 -9.22 18.81 10.17
C GLY A 122 -8.40 19.31 8.99
N TRP A 123 -7.07 19.16 8.99
CA TRP A 123 -6.24 19.56 7.85
C TRP A 123 -6.43 18.62 6.66
N VAL A 124 -6.55 19.19 5.46
CA VAL A 124 -6.70 18.44 4.20
C VAL A 124 -5.39 18.45 3.43
N TYR A 125 -5.02 17.28 2.94
CA TYR A 125 -3.83 17.01 2.15
C TYR A 125 -4.22 16.43 0.80
N MET A 126 -3.62 16.93 -0.26
CA MET A 126 -3.76 16.37 -1.61
C MET A 126 -2.49 15.59 -1.94
N LEU A 127 -2.63 14.29 -2.14
CA LEU A 127 -1.55 13.41 -2.55
C LEU A 127 -1.73 12.98 -4.00
N ILE A 128 -0.62 12.80 -4.70
CA ILE A 128 -0.54 12.27 -6.06
C ILE A 128 0.47 11.14 -6.06
N GLN A 129 0.06 9.98 -6.55
CA GLN A 129 0.93 8.84 -6.80
C GLN A 129 1.24 8.73 -8.28
N ASN A 130 2.53 8.56 -8.61
CA ASN A 130 3.02 8.26 -9.95
C ASN A 130 4.02 7.09 -9.86
N GLY A 131 3.56 5.90 -10.26
CA GLY A 131 4.28 4.67 -10.00
C GLY A 131 4.51 4.46 -8.50
N THR A 132 5.76 4.30 -8.09
CA THR A 132 6.12 4.19 -6.67
C THR A 132 6.30 5.52 -5.97
N SER A 133 6.38 6.64 -6.69
CA SER A 133 6.54 7.97 -6.10
C SER A 133 5.21 8.51 -5.62
N VAL A 134 5.19 9.05 -4.40
CA VAL A 134 4.06 9.76 -3.82
C VAL A 134 4.52 11.15 -3.41
N SER A 135 3.78 12.15 -3.81
CA SER A 135 4.03 13.53 -3.41
C SER A 135 2.72 14.27 -3.16
N GLY A 136 2.79 15.29 -2.33
CA GLY A 136 1.60 16.09 -2.07
C GLY A 136 1.86 17.22 -1.10
N THR A 137 0.79 17.95 -0.81
CA THR A 137 0.83 19.13 0.05
C THR A 137 -0.49 19.30 0.77
N ASN A 138 -0.48 20.04 1.86
CA ASN A 138 -1.73 20.47 2.47
C ASN A 138 -2.33 21.66 1.72
N TYR A 139 -3.61 21.98 1.99
CA TYR A 139 -4.36 23.03 1.32
C TYR A 139 -3.64 24.40 1.29
N TYR A 140 -2.89 24.74 2.33
CA TYR A 140 -2.17 26.03 2.42
C TYR A 140 -0.76 25.98 1.82
N ASN A 141 -0.36 24.88 1.19
CA ASN A 141 0.98 24.68 0.61
C ASN A 141 2.16 24.91 1.57
N ASN A 142 1.93 24.83 2.88
CA ASN A 142 2.99 25.02 3.87
C ASN A 142 3.66 23.71 4.31
N VAL A 143 3.12 22.57 3.89
CA VAL A 143 3.67 21.23 4.11
C VAL A 143 3.84 20.53 2.78
N ILE A 144 4.95 19.84 2.59
CA ILE A 144 5.20 18.93 1.48
C ILE A 144 5.38 17.52 2.05
N ILE A 145 4.71 16.56 1.46
CA ILE A 145 4.95 15.13 1.66
C ILE A 145 5.61 14.61 0.38
N SER A 146 6.68 13.85 0.51
CA SER A 146 7.37 13.22 -0.62
C SER A 146 7.98 11.90 -0.19
N GLY A 147 7.77 10.84 -0.97
CA GLY A 147 8.27 9.52 -0.63
C GLY A 147 8.00 8.47 -1.68
N SER A 148 8.20 7.22 -1.28
CA SER A 148 7.96 6.04 -2.11
C SER A 148 7.00 5.11 -1.42
N THR A 149 6.15 4.45 -2.22
CA THR A 149 5.18 3.46 -1.74
C THR A 149 5.58 2.04 -2.13
N SER A 150 5.29 1.08 -1.27
CA SER A 150 5.51 -0.35 -1.51
C SER A 150 4.58 -1.19 -0.64
N GLY A 151 4.44 -2.48 -0.99
CA GLY A 151 3.66 -3.45 -0.21
C GLY A 151 2.18 -3.53 -0.58
N ASN A 152 1.47 -4.43 0.11
CA ASN A 152 0.02 -4.63 0.01
C ASN A 152 -0.52 -5.05 1.38
N PRO A 153 -1.26 -4.19 2.11
CA PRO A 153 -1.58 -2.80 1.77
C PRO A 153 -0.34 -1.90 1.58
N PRO A 154 -0.44 -0.80 0.81
CA PRO A 154 0.72 0.02 0.51
C PRO A 154 1.17 0.83 1.72
N ARG A 155 2.49 0.85 1.93
CA ARG A 155 3.19 1.70 2.90
C ARG A 155 3.91 2.83 2.17
N LEU A 156 3.71 4.06 2.61
CA LEU A 156 4.47 5.23 2.19
C LEU A 156 5.61 5.49 3.16
N THR A 157 6.83 5.55 2.65
CA THR A 157 8.02 5.96 3.41
C THR A 157 8.66 7.15 2.73
N GLY A 158 8.90 8.22 3.48
CA GLY A 158 9.41 9.44 2.89
C GLY A 158 9.71 10.53 3.89
N THR A 159 9.50 11.76 3.46
CA THR A 159 9.75 12.98 4.23
C THR A 159 8.52 13.87 4.28
N TRP A 160 8.38 14.53 5.39
CA TRP A 160 7.45 15.59 5.65
C TRP A 160 8.23 16.89 5.85
N THR A 161 7.99 17.90 5.05
CA THR A 161 8.78 19.14 5.05
C THR A 161 7.87 20.34 5.27
N TYR A 162 8.21 21.21 6.22
CA TYR A 162 7.56 22.49 6.40
C TYR A 162 8.25 23.57 5.57
N ARG A 163 7.52 24.26 4.70
CA ARG A 163 8.08 25.34 3.85
C ARG A 163 8.45 26.58 4.64
N ASN A 164 7.80 26.81 5.79
CA ASN A 164 7.93 28.05 6.57
C ASN A 164 9.14 28.03 7.53
N THR A 165 9.74 26.88 7.76
CA THR A 165 10.85 26.69 8.70
C THR A 165 12.06 26.21 7.89
N LYS A 166 12.83 27.11 7.29
CA LYS A 166 14.13 26.84 6.59
C LYS A 166 14.29 25.45 5.94
N GLY A 167 13.16 24.78 5.56
CA GLY A 167 13.18 23.46 4.97
C GLY A 167 13.38 22.31 5.98
N ASP A 168 13.01 22.49 7.23
CA ASP A 168 13.03 21.40 8.22
C ASP A 168 12.21 20.25 7.73
N SER A 169 12.87 19.12 7.51
CA SER A 169 12.24 17.89 7.00
C SER A 169 12.38 16.77 8.04
N SER A 170 11.32 16.01 8.16
CA SER A 170 11.20 14.92 9.10
C SER A 170 10.85 13.64 8.39
N PRO A 171 11.42 12.48 8.76
CA PRO A 171 11.00 11.21 8.20
C PRO A 171 9.54 10.92 8.55
N CYS A 172 8.82 10.34 7.62
CA CYS A 172 7.46 9.87 7.84
C CYS A 172 7.26 8.47 7.27
N THR A 173 6.38 7.72 7.93
CA THR A 173 5.94 6.39 7.47
C THR A 173 4.45 6.28 7.71
N PHE A 174 3.70 5.93 6.66
CA PHE A 174 2.26 5.78 6.70
C PHE A 174 1.85 4.44 6.10
N ASP A 175 0.92 3.75 6.76
CA ASP A 175 0.31 2.51 6.31
C ASP A 175 -1.15 2.77 5.89
N MET A 176 -1.49 2.39 4.66
CA MET A 176 -2.86 2.48 4.17
C MET A 176 -3.69 1.32 4.70
N ALA A 177 -4.94 1.60 5.07
CA ALA A 177 -5.89 0.55 5.41
C ALA A 177 -6.24 -0.30 4.18
N PRO A 178 -6.55 -1.61 4.35
CA PRO A 178 -6.85 -2.51 3.23
C PRO A 178 -8.02 -2.06 2.35
N ASP A 179 -8.96 -1.32 2.91
CA ASP A 179 -10.12 -0.76 2.19
C ASP A 179 -9.83 0.52 1.40
N GLY A 180 -8.60 1.08 1.53
CA GLY A 180 -8.15 2.29 0.86
C GLY A 180 -8.83 3.59 1.31
N LYS A 181 -9.57 3.57 2.44
CA LYS A 181 -10.32 4.73 2.92
C LYS A 181 -9.59 5.57 3.93
N SER A 182 -8.56 5.03 4.55
CA SER A 182 -7.76 5.72 5.55
C SER A 182 -6.31 5.28 5.49
N PHE A 183 -5.44 6.05 6.10
CA PHE A 183 -4.09 5.64 6.42
C PHE A 183 -3.67 6.24 7.76
N SER A 184 -2.74 5.61 8.41
CA SER A 184 -2.15 6.09 9.66
C SER A 184 -0.65 5.86 9.68
N GLY A 185 0.05 6.60 10.52
CA GLY A 185 1.48 6.43 10.64
C GLY A 185 2.14 7.49 11.49
N SER A 186 3.46 7.54 11.45
CA SER A 186 4.24 8.39 12.32
C SER A 186 5.02 9.46 11.59
N LEU A 187 5.13 10.61 12.24
CA LEU A 187 6.12 11.64 11.99
C LEU A 187 7.16 11.58 13.09
N LEU A 188 8.45 11.66 12.72
CA LEU A 188 9.57 11.60 13.68
C LEU A 188 9.62 10.31 14.52
N GLY A 189 8.91 9.26 14.12
CA GLY A 189 8.82 8.01 14.86
C GLY A 189 7.98 8.05 16.15
N CYS A 190 7.41 9.19 16.51
CA CYS A 190 6.78 9.36 17.82
C CYS A 190 5.33 9.81 17.78
N GLN A 191 4.92 10.52 16.73
CA GLN A 191 3.58 11.06 16.64
C GLN A 191 2.75 10.25 15.63
N THR A 192 1.75 9.54 16.11
CA THR A 192 0.79 8.83 15.24
C THR A 192 -0.25 9.81 14.73
N LEU A 193 -0.44 9.83 13.42
CA LEU A 193 -1.44 10.64 12.73
C LEU A 193 -2.35 9.72 11.91
N THR A 194 -3.63 10.06 11.88
CA THR A 194 -4.64 9.32 11.11
C THR A 194 -5.27 10.24 10.07
N TYR A 195 -5.49 9.69 8.89
CA TYR A 195 -6.08 10.39 7.75
C TYR A 195 -7.22 9.55 7.18
N SER A 196 -8.30 10.20 6.78
CA SER A 196 -9.42 9.59 6.06
C SER A 196 -9.58 10.23 4.69
N ARG A 197 -10.01 9.45 3.71
CA ARG A 197 -10.33 9.95 2.36
C ARG A 197 -11.54 10.86 2.42
N GLU A 198 -11.46 12.03 1.79
CA GLU A 198 -12.59 12.95 1.59
C GLU A 198 -13.50 12.54 0.44
#